data_f35a08ac8e0bfe5217587028f6a116c7
#
_entry.id   f35a08ac8e0bfe5217587028f6a116c7
#
_cell.length_a   1.000
_cell.length_b   1.000
_cell.length_c   1.000
_cell.angle_alpha   90.00
_cell.angle_beta   90.00
_cell.angle_gamma   90.00
#
_symmetry.space_group_name_H-M   'P 1'
#
loop_
_entity.id
_entity.type
_entity.pdbx_description
1 polymer ?
#
loop_
_entity_poly.entity_id
_entity_poly.type
_entity_poly.pdbx_seq_one_letter_code
_entity_poly.pdbx_strand_id
1 'polypeptide(L)'
;MNDAVTRPRLRAALAAALLCALAGAAEAASVAFSGMLGDKALLIIDGQARGVAVGATVQGVKLVRLDGTQAQVESDGKVIILRLGGGAKVAGSDGSGTGTRIVIPIGAGGHYGGQASINGHPVQYIVDTGATSIAMGADVARSLGLDYQSSTAAAAMTANGAVAARKLTLNKVTIGDVTIFNVDCMVVPQAMPVVLLGNSFLSHFQMHSDSDSLVLDKRL
;
A
#
# COMPACT_ATOMS: atom_id res chain seq x y z
N MET A 1 46.84 47.17 63.62
CA MET A 1 46.68 48.12 62.48
C MET A 1 46.43 47.29 61.23
N ASN A 2 45.35 47.59 60.57
CA ASN A 2 44.87 47.18 59.30
C ASN A 2 44.08 45.86 59.21
N ASP A 3 42.82 46.13 59.26
CA ASP A 3 41.70 45.27 58.83
C ASP A 3 41.79 44.92 57.38
N ALA A 4 41.53 43.67 57.05
CA ALA A 4 41.18 43.23 55.70
C ALA A 4 39.89 42.44 55.75
N VAL A 5 38.87 43.15 55.44
CA VAL A 5 37.47 42.64 55.27
C VAL A 5 37.42 41.68 54.08
N THR A 6 37.19 40.41 54.36
CA THR A 6 37.01 39.38 53.35
C THR A 6 35.52 39.23 53.05
N ARG A 7 35.05 39.66 51.87
CA ARG A 7 33.69 39.48 51.39
C ARG A 7 33.51 38.04 50.84
N PRO A 8 32.44 37.32 51.20
CA PRO A 8 32.14 36.05 50.61
C PRO A 8 31.53 36.25 49.21
N ARG A 9 32.19 35.71 48.21
CA ARG A 9 31.65 35.64 46.87
C ARG A 9 30.58 34.55 46.76
N LEU A 10 29.37 34.98 46.56
CA LEU A 10 28.22 34.17 46.25
C LEU A 10 28.47 33.48 44.90
N ARG A 11 28.75 32.20 44.94
CA ARG A 11 28.75 31.36 43.72
C ARG A 11 27.34 30.91 43.47
N ALA A 12 26.65 31.63 42.63
CA ALA A 12 25.41 31.19 42.03
C ALA A 12 25.70 29.99 41.11
N ALA A 13 25.35 28.81 41.56
CA ALA A 13 25.37 27.62 40.71
C ALA A 13 24.20 27.74 39.70
N LEU A 14 24.51 28.03 38.45
CA LEU A 14 23.62 27.90 37.33
C LEU A 14 23.48 26.40 37.05
N ALA A 15 22.50 25.76 37.62
CA ALA A 15 22.01 24.45 37.20
C ALA A 15 21.15 24.68 35.94
N ALA A 16 21.78 24.74 34.80
CA ALA A 16 21.07 24.63 33.51
C ALA A 16 20.57 23.21 33.38
N ALA A 17 19.33 22.97 33.76
CA ALA A 17 18.65 21.75 33.44
C ALA A 17 18.45 21.69 31.90
N LEU A 18 19.33 20.92 31.26
CA LEU A 18 19.21 20.55 29.85
C LEU A 18 18.06 19.54 29.75
N LEU A 19 16.83 20.04 29.65
CA LEU A 19 15.67 19.24 29.33
C LEU A 19 15.77 18.89 27.84
N CYS A 20 16.48 17.80 27.51
CA CYS A 20 16.41 17.17 26.22
C CYS A 20 14.99 16.66 26.06
N ALA A 21 14.15 17.47 25.42
CA ALA A 21 12.90 17.01 24.82
C ALA A 21 13.27 16.00 23.74
N LEU A 22 13.27 14.70 24.08
CA LEU A 22 13.13 13.65 23.06
C LEU A 22 11.74 13.84 22.43
N ALA A 23 11.69 14.67 21.39
CA ALA A 23 10.62 14.61 20.44
C ALA A 23 10.80 13.25 19.72
N GLY A 24 10.19 12.19 20.28
CA GLY A 24 10.00 10.94 19.57
C GLY A 24 9.24 11.31 18.30
N ALA A 25 9.87 11.14 17.14
CA ALA A 25 9.16 11.13 15.89
C ALA A 25 8.11 10.01 16.03
N ALA A 26 6.84 10.39 16.19
CA ALA A 26 5.75 9.44 16.08
C ALA A 26 5.78 8.97 14.64
N GLU A 27 6.32 7.77 14.40
CA GLU A 27 6.16 7.12 13.11
C GLU A 27 4.65 6.94 12.90
N ALA A 28 4.14 7.54 11.85
CA ALA A 28 2.74 7.41 11.50
C ALA A 28 2.47 5.93 11.22
N ALA A 29 1.55 5.33 11.98
CA ALA A 29 1.20 3.93 11.83
C ALA A 29 0.78 3.64 10.37
N SER A 30 1.34 2.60 9.78
CA SER A 30 0.91 2.15 8.46
C SER A 30 -0.44 1.45 8.60
N VAL A 31 -1.48 1.95 7.94
CA VAL A 31 -2.84 1.39 8.05
C VAL A 31 -3.37 1.06 6.67
N ALA A 32 -3.86 -0.15 6.49
CA ALA A 32 -4.55 -0.59 5.28
C ALA A 32 -5.89 -1.24 5.62
N PHE A 33 -6.87 -1.10 4.73
CA PHE A 33 -8.16 -1.78 4.84
C PHE A 33 -8.17 -3.03 3.97
N SER A 34 -8.23 -4.19 4.61
CA SER A 34 -8.12 -5.49 3.95
C SER A 34 -9.48 -6.12 3.65
N GLY A 35 -10.53 -5.73 4.38
CA GLY A 35 -11.85 -6.32 4.20
C GLY A 35 -12.78 -6.09 5.36
N MET A 36 -13.89 -6.80 5.34
CA MET A 36 -14.87 -6.82 6.43
C MET A 36 -14.88 -8.19 7.09
N LEU A 37 -14.94 -8.19 8.42
CA LEU A 37 -15.16 -9.38 9.25
C LEU A 37 -16.46 -9.18 10.03
N GLY A 38 -17.58 -9.58 9.43
CA GLY A 38 -18.90 -9.26 9.94
C GLY A 38 -19.14 -7.75 9.93
N ASP A 39 -19.36 -7.15 11.10
CA ASP A 39 -19.58 -5.72 11.32
C ASP A 39 -18.29 -4.92 11.59
N LYS A 40 -17.13 -5.58 11.51
CA LYS A 40 -15.81 -4.98 11.79
C LYS A 40 -15.01 -4.77 10.50
N ALA A 41 -14.23 -3.70 10.47
CA ALA A 41 -13.19 -3.56 9.46
C ALA A 41 -12.00 -4.46 9.82
N LEU A 42 -11.52 -5.23 8.87
CA LEU A 42 -10.22 -5.88 8.96
C LEU A 42 -9.17 -4.88 8.51
N LEU A 43 -8.49 -4.27 9.47
CA LEU A 43 -7.40 -3.33 9.23
C LEU A 43 -6.06 -4.03 9.42
N ILE A 44 -5.11 -3.74 8.55
CA ILE A 44 -3.70 -4.08 8.74
C ILE A 44 -3.03 -2.84 9.33
N ILE A 45 -2.62 -2.92 10.58
CA ILE A 45 -1.96 -1.83 11.31
C ILE A 45 -0.54 -2.31 11.61
N ASP A 46 0.46 -1.61 11.08
CA ASP A 46 1.89 -1.98 11.20
C ASP A 46 2.18 -3.44 10.84
N GLY A 47 1.54 -3.91 9.75
CA GLY A 47 1.69 -5.27 9.25
C GLY A 47 0.88 -6.33 10.02
N GLN A 48 0.08 -5.97 11.05
CA GLN A 48 -0.74 -6.90 11.81
C GLN A 48 -2.23 -6.74 11.48
N ALA A 49 -2.88 -7.85 11.14
CA ALA A 49 -4.32 -7.86 10.88
C ALA A 49 -5.11 -7.70 12.19
N ARG A 50 -6.04 -6.73 12.22
CA ARG A 50 -6.90 -6.41 13.37
C ARG A 50 -8.34 -6.20 12.93
N GLY A 51 -9.28 -6.86 13.60
CA GLY A 51 -10.72 -6.60 13.43
C GLY A 51 -11.12 -5.40 14.30
N VAL A 52 -11.48 -4.29 13.69
CA VAL A 52 -11.82 -3.05 14.40
C VAL A 52 -13.29 -2.70 14.15
N ALA A 53 -14.08 -2.56 15.22
CA ALA A 53 -15.47 -2.12 15.12
C ALA A 53 -15.55 -0.59 14.93
N VAL A 54 -16.63 -0.11 14.33
CA VAL A 54 -16.87 1.34 14.21
C VAL A 54 -16.93 1.97 15.60
N GLY A 55 -16.18 3.05 15.81
CA GLY A 55 -15.99 3.74 17.07
C GLY A 55 -14.85 3.21 17.94
N ALA A 56 -14.32 2.01 17.67
CA ALA A 56 -13.21 1.43 18.44
C ALA A 56 -11.84 1.98 17.97
N THR A 57 -10.89 2.02 18.91
CA THR A 57 -9.49 2.43 18.66
C THR A 57 -8.57 1.26 18.95
N VAL A 58 -7.69 0.94 18.01
CA VAL A 58 -6.67 -0.11 18.13
C VAL A 58 -5.34 0.46 17.65
N GLN A 59 -4.30 0.35 18.48
CA GLN A 59 -2.95 0.87 18.16
C GLN A 59 -2.95 2.34 17.67
N GLY A 60 -3.75 3.21 18.30
CA GLY A 60 -3.84 4.62 17.92
C GLY A 60 -4.71 4.92 16.69
N VAL A 61 -5.27 3.89 16.05
CA VAL A 61 -6.14 4.01 14.88
C VAL A 61 -7.60 3.80 15.31
N LYS A 62 -8.45 4.81 15.14
CA LYS A 62 -9.88 4.75 15.41
C LYS A 62 -10.66 4.56 14.13
N LEU A 63 -11.51 3.53 14.06
CA LEU A 63 -12.42 3.37 12.95
C LEU A 63 -13.63 4.31 13.13
N VAL A 64 -13.75 5.31 12.26
CA VAL A 64 -14.81 6.32 12.29
C VAL A 64 -16.05 5.86 11.54
N ARG A 65 -15.84 5.30 10.35
CA ARG A 65 -16.90 4.83 9.45
C ARG A 65 -16.45 3.65 8.64
N LEU A 66 -17.38 2.75 8.34
CA LEU A 66 -17.16 1.59 7.49
C LEU A 66 -18.32 1.51 6.47
N ASP A 67 -17.98 1.47 5.19
CA ASP A 67 -18.88 1.01 4.13
C ASP A 67 -18.16 -0.11 3.37
N GLY A 68 -18.90 -1.00 2.73
CA GLY A 68 -18.36 -2.27 2.20
C GLY A 68 -17.07 -2.17 1.37
N THR A 69 -16.71 -0.98 0.89
CA THR A 69 -15.53 -0.74 0.03
C THR A 69 -14.52 0.24 0.61
N GLN A 70 -14.90 0.97 1.67
CA GLN A 70 -14.07 1.99 2.29
C GLN A 70 -14.19 1.95 3.81
N ALA A 71 -13.08 2.18 4.49
CA ALA A 71 -13.02 2.43 5.93
C ALA A 71 -12.45 3.83 6.16
N GLN A 72 -13.13 4.65 6.95
CA GLN A 72 -12.64 5.93 7.40
C GLN A 72 -12.05 5.76 8.79
N VAL A 73 -10.77 6.02 8.92
CA VAL A 73 -10.05 5.92 10.19
C VAL A 73 -9.48 7.27 10.60
N GLU A 74 -9.33 7.47 11.89
CA GLU A 74 -8.62 8.61 12.48
C GLU A 74 -7.36 8.11 13.15
N SER A 75 -6.21 8.67 12.78
CA SER A 75 -4.90 8.41 13.39
C SER A 75 -4.15 9.74 13.51
N ASP A 76 -3.56 10.01 14.67
CA ASP A 76 -2.84 11.26 14.97
C ASP A 76 -3.64 12.53 14.66
N GLY A 77 -4.95 12.50 14.92
CA GLY A 77 -5.86 13.62 14.65
C GLY A 77 -6.16 13.87 13.17
N LYS A 78 -5.71 12.97 12.27
CA LYS A 78 -5.99 13.04 10.84
C LYS A 78 -7.00 11.99 10.45
N VAL A 79 -7.96 12.38 9.64
CA VAL A 79 -8.93 11.45 9.05
C VAL A 79 -8.37 10.90 7.75
N ILE A 80 -8.32 9.58 7.65
CA ILE A 80 -7.74 8.84 6.53
C ILE A 80 -8.84 7.98 5.93
N ILE A 81 -9.01 8.03 4.62
CA ILE A 81 -9.93 7.14 3.90
C ILE A 81 -9.13 5.98 3.33
N LEU A 82 -9.42 4.80 3.84
CA LEU A 82 -8.84 3.53 3.37
C LEU A 82 -9.82 2.88 2.40
N ARG A 83 -9.32 2.42 1.26
CA ARG A 83 -10.10 1.63 0.31
C ARG A 83 -9.73 0.16 0.43
N LEU A 84 -10.68 -0.72 0.16
CA LEU A 84 -10.47 -2.16 0.21
C LEU A 84 -9.29 -2.56 -0.69
N GLY A 85 -8.28 -3.23 -0.12
CA GLY A 85 -7.05 -3.63 -0.81
C GLY A 85 -6.10 -2.47 -1.15
N GLY A 86 -6.39 -1.26 -0.69
CA GLY A 86 -5.54 -0.08 -0.85
C GLY A 86 -4.87 0.32 0.46
N GLY A 87 -3.61 0.75 0.41
CA GLY A 87 -2.96 1.41 1.54
C GLY A 87 -3.58 2.76 1.86
N ALA A 88 -3.23 3.31 3.01
CA ALA A 88 -3.75 4.57 3.53
C ALA A 88 -3.52 5.73 2.54
N LYS A 89 -4.61 6.42 2.18
CA LYS A 89 -4.52 7.76 1.60
C LYS A 89 -4.91 8.78 2.66
N VAL A 90 -3.99 9.63 3.04
CA VAL A 90 -4.33 10.85 3.79
C VAL A 90 -5.21 11.70 2.88
N ALA A 91 -6.37 12.13 3.35
CA ALA A 91 -7.24 13.02 2.60
C ALA A 91 -6.45 14.31 2.26
N GLY A 92 -6.10 14.48 0.98
CA GLY A 92 -5.35 15.64 0.49
C GLY A 92 -3.97 15.39 -0.13
N SER A 93 -3.47 14.14 -0.20
CA SER A 93 -2.25 13.86 -0.95
C SER A 93 -2.57 13.12 -2.25
N ASP A 94 -2.28 13.77 -3.37
CA ASP A 94 -2.10 13.09 -4.65
C ASP A 94 -1.02 12.03 -4.43
N GLY A 95 -1.36 10.76 -4.68
CA GLY A 95 -0.51 9.61 -4.35
C GLY A 95 0.88 9.71 -4.98
N SER A 96 1.78 10.35 -4.26
CA SER A 96 3.21 10.23 -4.42
C SER A 96 3.58 8.83 -3.89
N GLY A 97 3.67 7.87 -4.79
CA GLY A 97 3.96 6.47 -4.47
C GLY A 97 5.37 6.26 -3.93
N THR A 98 5.60 6.68 -2.70
CA THR A 98 6.89 6.61 -2.00
C THR A 98 7.01 5.39 -1.09
N GLY A 99 5.95 4.59 -0.96
CA GLY A 99 5.97 3.37 -0.18
C GLY A 99 6.95 2.34 -0.73
N THR A 100 7.46 1.51 0.17
CA THR A 100 8.43 0.44 -0.15
C THR A 100 7.90 -0.96 0.14
N ARG A 101 6.74 -1.07 0.79
CA ARG A 101 6.14 -2.34 1.22
C ARG A 101 4.67 -2.44 0.85
N ILE A 102 4.27 -3.59 0.31
CA ILE A 102 2.88 -3.96 0.05
C ILE A 102 2.57 -5.22 0.86
N VAL A 103 1.44 -5.21 1.58
CA VAL A 103 0.92 -6.40 2.26
C VAL A 103 -0.40 -6.78 1.60
N ILE A 104 -0.45 -7.98 1.04
CA ILE A 104 -1.60 -8.51 0.31
C ILE A 104 -2.20 -9.66 1.12
N PRO A 105 -3.38 -9.48 1.72
CA PRO A 105 -4.01 -10.55 2.50
C PRO A 105 -4.43 -11.69 1.58
N ILE A 106 -4.48 -12.89 2.15
CA ILE A 106 -5.07 -14.05 1.47
C ILE A 106 -6.59 -13.84 1.36
N GLY A 107 -7.10 -13.92 0.16
CA GLY A 107 -8.53 -13.80 -0.13
C GLY A 107 -9.26 -15.15 -0.07
N ALA A 108 -10.57 -15.10 -0.33
CA ALA A 108 -11.38 -16.29 -0.48
C ALA A 108 -10.82 -17.17 -1.62
N GLY A 109 -10.63 -18.47 -1.35
CA GLY A 109 -10.05 -19.41 -2.29
C GLY A 109 -8.52 -19.51 -2.27
N GLY A 110 -7.84 -18.86 -1.29
CA GLY A 110 -6.40 -19.03 -1.10
C GLY A 110 -5.53 -18.21 -2.05
N HIS A 111 -6.11 -17.24 -2.77
CA HIS A 111 -5.38 -16.37 -3.68
C HIS A 111 -5.05 -15.03 -3.02
N TYR A 112 -3.86 -14.49 -3.30
CA TYR A 112 -3.49 -13.13 -2.92
C TYR A 112 -4.02 -12.15 -3.97
N GLY A 113 -4.78 -11.16 -3.57
CA GLY A 113 -5.35 -10.18 -4.50
C GLY A 113 -5.92 -8.95 -3.81
N GLY A 114 -6.38 -8.01 -4.61
CA GLY A 114 -6.92 -6.76 -4.09
C GLY A 114 -7.20 -5.74 -5.19
N GLN A 115 -7.22 -4.47 -4.80
CA GLN A 115 -7.33 -3.35 -5.72
C GLN A 115 -5.97 -2.73 -6.02
N ALA A 116 -5.74 -2.43 -7.30
CA ALA A 116 -4.62 -1.65 -7.79
C ALA A 116 -5.13 -0.45 -8.59
N SER A 117 -4.25 0.47 -8.92
CA SER A 117 -4.51 1.52 -9.90
C SER A 117 -3.54 1.38 -11.07
N ILE A 118 -4.07 1.29 -12.28
CA ILE A 118 -3.28 1.30 -13.51
C ILE A 118 -3.53 2.62 -14.23
N ASN A 119 -2.49 3.41 -14.43
CA ASN A 119 -2.55 4.75 -15.03
C ASN A 119 -3.58 5.69 -14.37
N GLY A 120 -3.88 5.47 -13.08
CA GLY A 120 -4.87 6.24 -12.31
C GLY A 120 -6.27 5.61 -12.24
N HIS A 121 -6.54 4.56 -13.00
CA HIS A 121 -7.83 3.86 -13.00
C HIS A 121 -7.81 2.63 -12.09
N PRO A 122 -8.84 2.42 -11.25
CA PRO A 122 -8.88 1.28 -10.34
C PRO A 122 -9.16 -0.03 -11.09
N VAL A 123 -8.47 -1.10 -10.68
CA VAL A 123 -8.67 -2.46 -11.17
C VAL A 123 -8.62 -3.46 -10.03
N GLN A 124 -9.30 -4.59 -10.19
CA GLN A 124 -9.10 -5.77 -9.32
C GLN A 124 -7.95 -6.60 -9.86
N TYR A 125 -7.10 -7.12 -8.99
CA TYR A 125 -6.01 -8.00 -9.38
C TYR A 125 -5.90 -9.23 -8.50
N ILE A 126 -5.27 -10.27 -9.03
CA ILE A 126 -4.72 -11.40 -8.28
C ILE A 126 -3.24 -11.54 -8.59
N VAL A 127 -2.46 -11.99 -7.61
CA VAL A 127 -1.03 -12.29 -7.79
C VAL A 127 -0.89 -13.60 -8.53
N ASP A 128 -0.14 -13.58 -9.63
CA ASP A 128 0.18 -14.76 -10.45
C ASP A 128 1.68 -14.82 -10.71
N THR A 129 2.40 -15.61 -9.91
CA THR A 129 3.84 -15.82 -10.06
C THR A 129 4.22 -16.63 -11.30
N GLY A 130 3.26 -17.31 -11.91
CA GLY A 130 3.43 -18.04 -13.18
C GLY A 130 3.35 -17.13 -14.41
N ALA A 131 2.75 -15.95 -14.30
CA ALA A 131 2.68 -15.00 -15.38
C ALA A 131 3.99 -14.20 -15.51
N THR A 132 4.55 -14.13 -16.74
CA THR A 132 5.78 -13.36 -17.00
C THR A 132 5.57 -11.85 -16.93
N SER A 133 4.38 -11.36 -17.25
CA SER A 133 4.02 -9.96 -17.20
C SER A 133 2.63 -9.77 -16.61
N ILE A 134 2.26 -8.52 -16.31
CA ILE A 134 0.85 -8.22 -16.04
C ILE A 134 0.05 -8.71 -17.23
N ALA A 135 -1.11 -9.35 -16.95
CA ALA A 135 -2.02 -9.78 -18.00
C ALA A 135 -3.45 -9.32 -17.70
N MET A 136 -4.16 -8.87 -18.73
CA MET A 136 -5.55 -8.45 -18.64
C MET A 136 -6.33 -8.79 -19.91
N GLY A 137 -7.63 -8.85 -19.77
CA GLY A 137 -8.53 -9.01 -20.91
C GLY A 137 -8.69 -7.72 -21.72
N ALA A 138 -9.07 -7.86 -22.97
CA ALA A 138 -9.34 -6.73 -23.86
C ALA A 138 -10.48 -5.82 -23.33
N ASP A 139 -11.40 -6.37 -22.55
CA ASP A 139 -12.47 -5.64 -21.87
C ASP A 139 -11.93 -4.67 -20.82
N VAL A 140 -11.01 -5.14 -19.97
CA VAL A 140 -10.32 -4.31 -18.97
C VAL A 140 -9.45 -3.26 -19.66
N ALA A 141 -8.67 -3.65 -20.67
CA ALA A 141 -7.80 -2.71 -21.40
C ALA A 141 -8.61 -1.56 -22.02
N ARG A 142 -9.81 -1.84 -22.58
CA ARG A 142 -10.72 -0.81 -23.09
C ARG A 142 -11.26 0.10 -21.99
N SER A 143 -11.65 -0.46 -20.85
CA SER A 143 -12.15 0.34 -19.71
C SER A 143 -11.10 1.28 -19.13
N LEU A 144 -9.82 0.91 -19.26
CA LEU A 144 -8.66 1.73 -18.88
C LEU A 144 -8.24 2.75 -19.94
N GLY A 145 -8.90 2.75 -21.12
CA GLY A 145 -8.52 3.63 -22.23
C GLY A 145 -7.16 3.31 -22.85
N LEU A 146 -6.68 2.05 -22.72
CA LEU A 146 -5.41 1.65 -23.28
C LEU A 146 -5.51 1.41 -24.78
N ASP A 147 -4.63 2.05 -25.56
CA ASP A 147 -4.47 1.76 -27.00
C ASP A 147 -3.65 0.48 -27.20
N TYR A 148 -4.27 -0.66 -26.93
CA TYR A 148 -3.61 -1.95 -27.10
C TYR A 148 -3.68 -2.48 -28.53
N GLN A 149 -4.58 -1.96 -29.37
CA GLN A 149 -4.76 -2.45 -30.75
C GLN A 149 -3.57 -2.06 -31.63
N SER A 150 -3.02 -0.87 -31.45
CA SER A 150 -1.82 -0.39 -32.17
C SER A 150 -0.50 -0.90 -31.54
N SER A 151 -0.58 -1.62 -30.40
CA SER A 151 0.60 -2.13 -29.69
C SER A 151 1.20 -3.36 -30.37
N THR A 152 2.39 -3.80 -29.92
CA THR A 152 3.14 -4.90 -30.52
C THR A 152 2.37 -6.22 -30.43
N ALA A 153 2.20 -6.89 -31.59
CA ALA A 153 1.66 -8.24 -31.64
C ALA A 153 2.57 -9.21 -30.88
N ALA A 154 1.97 -10.06 -30.08
CA ALA A 154 2.67 -11.05 -29.24
C ALA A 154 1.83 -12.31 -29.10
N ALA A 155 2.38 -13.34 -28.47
CA ALA A 155 1.66 -14.54 -28.06
C ALA A 155 1.77 -14.67 -26.54
N ALA A 156 0.65 -14.95 -25.87
CA ALA A 156 0.62 -15.31 -24.46
C ALA A 156 0.42 -16.82 -24.34
N MET A 157 1.23 -17.48 -23.50
CA MET A 157 1.01 -18.87 -23.16
C MET A 157 0.01 -18.92 -21.99
N THR A 158 -1.08 -19.64 -22.20
CA THR A 158 -2.12 -19.85 -21.19
C THR A 158 -2.27 -21.34 -20.89
N ALA A 159 -3.02 -21.69 -19.85
CA ALA A 159 -3.33 -23.07 -19.54
C ALA A 159 -4.02 -23.82 -20.71
N ASN A 160 -4.72 -23.09 -21.61
CA ASN A 160 -5.38 -23.62 -22.79
C ASN A 160 -4.52 -23.51 -24.08
N GLY A 161 -3.21 -23.25 -23.92
CA GLY A 161 -2.27 -23.10 -25.04
C GLY A 161 -1.95 -21.65 -25.38
N ALA A 162 -1.25 -21.48 -26.51
CA ALA A 162 -0.85 -20.16 -27.00
C ALA A 162 -2.05 -19.39 -27.55
N VAL A 163 -2.20 -18.15 -27.14
CA VAL A 163 -3.22 -17.23 -27.67
C VAL A 163 -2.54 -15.98 -28.23
N ALA A 164 -3.12 -15.42 -29.30
CA ALA A 164 -2.68 -14.12 -29.80
C ALA A 164 -2.93 -13.06 -28.73
N ALA A 165 -1.94 -12.20 -28.51
CA ALA A 165 -1.98 -11.15 -27.51
C ALA A 165 -1.37 -9.86 -28.05
N ARG A 166 -1.50 -8.78 -27.29
CA ARG A 166 -0.85 -7.50 -27.56
C ARG A 166 0.04 -7.14 -26.37
N LYS A 167 1.30 -6.81 -26.65
CA LYS A 167 2.25 -6.33 -25.63
C LYS A 167 2.28 -4.82 -25.63
N LEU A 168 2.12 -4.22 -24.45
CA LEU A 168 2.27 -2.79 -24.22
C LEU A 168 2.94 -2.54 -22.86
N THR A 169 3.35 -1.30 -22.62
CA THR A 169 3.93 -0.87 -21.36
C THR A 169 2.94 0.05 -20.65
N LEU A 170 2.61 -0.27 -19.40
CA LEU A 170 1.80 0.56 -18.52
C LEU A 170 2.67 1.66 -17.93
N ASN A 171 2.22 2.92 -17.98
CA ASN A 171 3.01 4.03 -17.47
C ASN A 171 3.26 3.91 -15.96
N LYS A 172 2.21 3.54 -15.20
CA LYS A 172 2.32 3.33 -13.75
C LYS A 172 1.32 2.31 -13.25
N VAL A 173 1.75 1.52 -12.28
CA VAL A 173 0.92 0.58 -11.52
C VAL A 173 1.13 0.89 -10.05
N THR A 174 0.03 1.17 -9.32
CA THR A 174 0.07 1.55 -7.91
C THR A 174 -0.75 0.57 -7.09
N ILE A 175 -0.15 0.03 -6.03
CA ILE A 175 -0.82 -0.79 -5.03
C ILE A 175 -0.52 -0.16 -3.67
N GLY A 176 -1.56 0.25 -2.95
CA GLY A 176 -1.39 1.03 -1.74
C GLY A 176 -0.69 2.35 -2.03
N ASP A 177 0.46 2.55 -1.41
CA ASP A 177 1.35 3.69 -1.56
C ASP A 177 2.60 3.39 -2.39
N VAL A 178 2.70 2.19 -2.96
CA VAL A 178 3.83 1.77 -3.80
C VAL A 178 3.49 1.91 -5.26
N THR A 179 4.31 2.63 -6.02
CA THR A 179 4.16 2.80 -7.46
C THR A 179 5.37 2.24 -8.19
N ILE A 180 5.11 1.45 -9.23
CA ILE A 180 6.09 0.99 -10.22
C ILE A 180 5.74 1.59 -11.57
N PHE A 181 6.74 2.10 -12.27
CA PHE A 181 6.60 2.72 -13.58
C PHE A 181 7.06 1.79 -14.68
N ASN A 182 6.56 2.01 -15.91
CA ASN A 182 6.96 1.31 -17.12
C ASN A 182 6.87 -0.22 -17.01
N VAL A 183 5.70 -0.70 -16.58
CA VAL A 183 5.48 -2.13 -16.35
C VAL A 183 4.93 -2.80 -17.60
N ASP A 184 5.60 -3.86 -18.06
CA ASP A 184 5.15 -4.64 -19.22
C ASP A 184 3.83 -5.35 -18.96
N CYS A 185 2.93 -5.29 -19.93
CA CYS A 185 1.60 -5.87 -19.86
C CYS A 185 1.26 -6.62 -21.16
N MET A 186 0.54 -7.72 -21.02
CA MET A 186 -0.06 -8.49 -22.11
C MET A 186 -1.58 -8.32 -22.08
N VAL A 187 -2.17 -7.93 -23.19
CA VAL A 187 -3.62 -7.88 -23.35
C VAL A 187 -4.05 -9.07 -24.21
N VAL A 188 -4.88 -9.92 -23.65
CA VAL A 188 -5.46 -11.08 -24.35
C VAL A 188 -6.86 -10.75 -24.88
N PRO A 189 -7.29 -11.36 -26.00
CA PRO A 189 -8.63 -11.06 -26.56
C PRO A 189 -9.79 -11.44 -25.65
N GLN A 190 -9.60 -12.49 -24.83
CA GLN A 190 -10.61 -12.99 -23.93
C GLN A 190 -10.89 -11.98 -22.81
N ALA A 191 -12.15 -11.92 -22.36
CA ALA A 191 -12.51 -11.17 -21.18
C ALA A 191 -11.88 -11.84 -19.92
N MET A 192 -11.35 -11.01 -19.05
CA MET A 192 -10.80 -11.47 -17.78
C MET A 192 -11.43 -10.64 -16.64
N PRO A 193 -12.01 -11.28 -15.62
CA PRO A 193 -12.68 -10.55 -14.54
C PRO A 193 -11.71 -9.78 -13.64
N VAL A 194 -10.43 -10.16 -13.66
CA VAL A 194 -9.36 -9.58 -12.85
C VAL A 194 -8.07 -9.47 -13.65
N VAL A 195 -7.20 -8.57 -13.25
CA VAL A 195 -5.85 -8.43 -13.80
C VAL A 195 -4.93 -9.43 -13.10
N LEU A 196 -4.10 -10.14 -13.86
CA LEU A 196 -3.03 -10.97 -13.29
C LEU A 196 -1.81 -10.08 -13.02
N LEU A 197 -1.37 -10.04 -11.77
CA LEU A 197 -0.18 -9.31 -11.37
C LEU A 197 1.03 -10.23 -11.50
N GLY A 198 1.69 -10.18 -12.66
CA GLY A 198 2.78 -11.07 -13.03
C GLY A 198 4.18 -10.50 -12.74
N ASN A 199 5.20 -11.24 -13.19
CA ASN A 199 6.60 -10.97 -12.87
C ASN A 199 7.12 -9.62 -13.35
N SER A 200 6.55 -9.02 -14.40
CA SER A 200 6.92 -7.65 -14.80
C SER A 200 6.72 -6.62 -13.70
N PHE A 201 5.80 -6.88 -12.75
CA PHE A 201 5.63 -6.08 -11.54
C PHE A 201 6.35 -6.73 -10.35
N LEU A 202 6.15 -8.03 -10.12
CA LEU A 202 6.59 -8.73 -8.91
C LEU A 202 8.12 -8.78 -8.77
N SER A 203 8.88 -8.76 -9.89
CA SER A 203 10.34 -8.75 -9.87
C SER A 203 10.96 -7.51 -9.22
N HIS A 204 10.21 -6.44 -9.07
CA HIS A 204 10.65 -5.25 -8.34
C HIS A 204 10.65 -5.44 -6.82
N PHE A 205 10.20 -6.60 -6.34
CA PHE A 205 10.03 -6.86 -4.92
C PHE A 205 10.77 -8.13 -4.47
N GLN A 206 11.16 -8.14 -3.22
CA GLN A 206 11.41 -9.36 -2.49
C GLN A 206 10.08 -9.81 -1.89
N MET A 207 9.71 -11.07 -2.15
CA MET A 207 8.44 -11.64 -1.71
C MET A 207 8.67 -12.61 -0.57
N HIS A 208 7.85 -12.52 0.46
CA HIS A 208 7.74 -13.55 1.49
C HIS A 208 6.28 -13.71 1.91
N SER A 209 5.91 -14.93 2.28
CA SER A 209 4.56 -15.25 2.70
C SER A 209 4.54 -15.45 4.21
N ASP A 210 3.62 -14.77 4.87
CA ASP A 210 3.20 -15.07 6.23
C ASP A 210 1.96 -15.97 6.21
N SER A 211 1.47 -16.37 7.40
CA SER A 211 0.31 -17.25 7.53
C SER A 211 -0.92 -16.78 6.75
N ASP A 212 -1.15 -15.46 6.71
CA ASP A 212 -2.39 -14.86 6.20
C ASP A 212 -2.17 -13.80 5.12
N SER A 213 -0.92 -13.56 4.72
CA SER A 213 -0.60 -12.50 3.76
C SER A 213 0.66 -12.78 2.93
N LEU A 214 0.72 -12.17 1.76
CA LEU A 214 1.92 -12.03 0.96
C LEU A 214 2.48 -10.63 1.15
N VAL A 215 3.75 -10.55 1.55
CA VAL A 215 4.47 -9.30 1.73
C VAL A 215 5.43 -9.09 0.57
N LEU A 216 5.36 -7.91 -0.03
CA LEU A 216 6.23 -7.48 -1.12
C LEU A 216 7.06 -6.29 -0.62
N ASP A 217 8.35 -6.50 -0.41
CA ASP A 217 9.30 -5.44 -0.07
C ASP A 217 10.02 -4.98 -1.33
N LYS A 218 9.90 -3.69 -1.67
CA LYS A 218 10.52 -3.12 -2.88
C LYS A 218 12.03 -3.24 -2.81
N ARG A 219 12.65 -3.77 -3.87
CA ARG A 219 14.11 -3.81 -4.00
C ARG A 219 14.64 -2.39 -4.22
N LEU A 220 15.70 -2.04 -3.52
CA LEU A 220 16.43 -0.78 -3.67
C LEU A 220 17.29 -0.79 -4.93
#